data_1b7369d710be1de6c3beef917c0704b7
#
_entry.id   1b7369d710be1de6c3beef917c0704b7
#
_cell.length_a   1.000
_cell.length_b   1.000
_cell.length_c   1.000
_cell.angle_alpha   90.00
_cell.angle_beta   90.00
_cell.angle_gamma   90.00
#
_symmetry.space_group_name_H-M   'P 1'
#
loop_
_entity.id
_entity.type
_entity.pdbx_description
1 polymer ?
#
loop_
_entity_poly.entity_id
_entity_poly.type
_entity_poly.pdbx_seq_one_letter_code
_entity_poly.pdbx_strand_id
1 'polypeptide(L)'
;GEFTKLFADLQKEGFSRVRIDGEVMDIGEDIQLEKNKKHTIEVVIDRLVVREGMESRLADSLETALKLGEGVAYVQIVGGELLMFSENFACVDCGISLPEITPRMFSFNNPYGACPVCTGLGSHMEFDEELVVPDASLSVGGGVFAPLSKNLHSYAMCVMKAILENRGYSLETPWQELDKKTKQALLYGSGEERFHFRYTNMFGEDKEYFVPFEGVMPLLARRYHETDSDEMRESYENYMTAIPCKACHGARLKPETLAVGGKNIDEVTRMTIREADAFFTQLTLTPREAKIARQILKEIHARLNFLLDVGLDYLTLSRSAGTLSGGEAQRIRLATQIGSGL
;
A
#
# COMPACT_ATOMS: atom_id res chain seq x y z
N GLY A 1 -19.80 -10.07 15.90
CA GLY A 1 -20.69 -11.19 15.63
C GLY A 1 -21.06 -11.90 16.92
N GLU A 2 -22.14 -12.65 16.94
CA GLU A 2 -22.64 -13.33 18.15
C GLU A 2 -21.81 -14.59 18.51
N PHE A 3 -20.96 -15.07 17.63
CA PHE A 3 -20.03 -16.22 17.81
C PHE A 3 -20.64 -17.48 18.44
N THR A 4 -21.96 -17.60 18.56
CA THR A 4 -22.68 -18.72 19.15
C THR A 4 -22.34 -20.07 18.51
N LYS A 5 -22.16 -20.09 17.19
CA LYS A 5 -21.73 -21.27 16.44
C LYS A 5 -20.31 -21.70 16.83
N LEU A 6 -19.39 -20.73 16.96
CA LEU A 6 -18.00 -20.99 17.36
C LEU A 6 -17.94 -21.66 18.73
N PHE A 7 -18.68 -21.14 19.74
CA PHE A 7 -18.70 -21.70 21.05
C PHE A 7 -19.31 -23.11 21.07
N ALA A 8 -20.38 -23.36 20.29
CA ALA A 8 -20.97 -24.67 20.16
C ALA A 8 -20.01 -25.70 19.51
N ASP A 9 -19.21 -25.29 18.55
CA ASP A 9 -18.24 -26.16 17.89
C ASP A 9 -17.07 -26.47 18.85
N LEU A 10 -16.54 -25.47 19.56
CA LEU A 10 -15.50 -25.66 20.59
C LEU A 10 -15.96 -26.60 21.72
N GLN A 11 -17.21 -26.47 22.15
CA GLN A 11 -17.78 -27.37 23.17
C GLN A 11 -17.88 -28.83 22.70
N LYS A 12 -18.22 -29.05 21.41
CA LYS A 12 -18.23 -30.39 20.79
C LYS A 12 -16.84 -31.01 20.71
N GLU A 13 -15.80 -30.17 20.50
CA GLU A 13 -14.41 -30.60 20.49
C GLU A 13 -13.84 -30.86 21.89
N GLY A 14 -14.61 -30.59 22.94
CA GLY A 14 -14.26 -30.90 24.31
C GLY A 14 -13.62 -29.76 25.10
N PHE A 15 -13.59 -28.57 24.56
CA PHE A 15 -13.11 -27.39 25.28
C PHE A 15 -14.21 -26.84 26.19
N SER A 16 -13.82 -26.44 27.39
CA SER A 16 -14.76 -25.97 28.41
C SER A 16 -14.64 -24.50 28.73
N ARG A 17 -13.53 -23.85 28.33
CA ARG A 17 -13.24 -22.46 28.68
C ARG A 17 -12.67 -21.66 27.55
N VAL A 18 -13.05 -20.38 27.53
CA VAL A 18 -12.51 -19.36 26.63
C VAL A 18 -12.06 -18.14 27.45
N ARG A 19 -11.11 -17.40 26.90
CA ARG A 19 -10.77 -16.08 27.40
C ARG A 19 -11.26 -15.07 26.37
N ILE A 20 -12.11 -14.13 26.79
CA ILE A 20 -12.71 -13.11 25.94
C ILE A 20 -12.30 -11.75 26.48
N ASP A 21 -11.63 -10.96 25.65
CA ASP A 21 -11.14 -9.62 26.01
C ASP A 21 -10.31 -9.61 27.32
N GLY A 22 -9.62 -10.72 27.61
CA GLY A 22 -8.79 -10.89 28.80
C GLY A 22 -9.47 -11.61 29.97
N GLU A 23 -10.77 -11.80 29.96
CA GLU A 23 -11.52 -12.50 31.03
C GLU A 23 -11.81 -13.96 30.68
N VAL A 24 -11.56 -14.88 31.61
CA VAL A 24 -11.80 -16.33 31.42
C VAL A 24 -13.21 -16.66 31.79
N MET A 25 -13.95 -17.29 30.87
CA MET A 25 -15.37 -17.71 31.02
C MET A 25 -15.53 -19.18 30.67
N ASP A 26 -16.52 -19.84 31.25
CA ASP A 26 -16.91 -21.21 30.88
C ASP A 26 -17.82 -21.16 29.63
N ILE A 27 -17.55 -22.02 28.63
CA ILE A 27 -18.30 -22.03 27.34
C ILE A 27 -19.77 -22.42 27.56
N GLY A 28 -20.10 -23.08 28.68
CA GLY A 28 -21.47 -23.46 29.05
C GLY A 28 -22.33 -22.34 29.62
N GLU A 29 -21.74 -21.16 29.89
CA GLU A 29 -22.47 -19.97 30.34
C GLU A 29 -23.05 -19.24 29.11
N ASP A 30 -24.11 -18.43 29.35
CA ASP A 30 -24.73 -17.63 28.28
C ASP A 30 -23.82 -16.43 27.93
N ILE A 31 -22.84 -16.65 27.02
CA ILE A 31 -21.88 -15.64 26.61
C ILE A 31 -22.56 -14.73 25.59
N GLN A 32 -22.91 -13.52 26.00
CA GLN A 32 -23.49 -12.50 25.15
C GLN A 32 -22.41 -11.48 24.73
N LEU A 33 -22.07 -11.47 23.45
CA LEU A 33 -21.11 -10.53 22.88
C LEU A 33 -21.79 -9.42 22.06
N GLU A 34 -21.28 -8.22 22.18
CA GLU A 34 -21.80 -7.08 21.41
C GLU A 34 -21.53 -7.27 19.91
N LYS A 35 -22.59 -7.31 19.09
CA LYS A 35 -22.57 -7.63 17.66
C LYS A 35 -21.65 -6.72 16.84
N ASN A 36 -21.52 -5.45 17.24
CA ASN A 36 -20.80 -4.41 16.51
C ASN A 36 -19.41 -4.09 17.08
N LYS A 37 -18.98 -4.83 18.09
CA LYS A 37 -17.65 -4.68 18.71
C LYS A 37 -16.70 -5.77 18.23
N LYS A 38 -15.40 -5.43 18.11
CA LYS A 38 -14.35 -6.42 17.91
C LYS A 38 -14.02 -7.06 19.25
N HIS A 39 -14.04 -8.37 19.31
CA HIS A 39 -13.67 -9.15 20.49
C HIS A 39 -12.46 -10.01 20.20
N THR A 40 -11.57 -10.16 21.16
CA THR A 40 -10.48 -11.13 21.15
C THR A 40 -10.95 -12.37 21.87
N ILE A 41 -11.04 -13.49 21.16
CA ILE A 41 -11.52 -14.78 21.69
C ILE A 41 -10.37 -15.78 21.64
N GLU A 42 -9.99 -16.32 22.78
CA GLU A 42 -8.91 -17.30 22.92
C GLU A 42 -9.45 -18.54 23.63
N VAL A 43 -9.04 -19.73 23.19
CA VAL A 43 -9.45 -20.99 23.77
C VAL A 43 -8.46 -21.42 24.85
N VAL A 44 -8.92 -21.75 26.06
CA VAL A 44 -8.08 -22.26 27.13
C VAL A 44 -7.93 -23.76 26.94
N ILE A 45 -6.74 -24.20 26.50
CA ILE A 45 -6.44 -25.60 26.22
C ILE A 45 -6.24 -26.40 27.52
N ASP A 46 -5.40 -25.89 28.42
CA ASP A 46 -5.06 -26.57 29.68
C ASP A 46 -4.70 -25.57 30.79
N ARG A 47 -4.72 -26.06 32.04
CA ARG A 47 -4.21 -25.36 33.22
C ARG A 47 -3.21 -26.26 33.91
N LEU A 48 -1.98 -25.85 33.92
CA LEU A 48 -0.87 -26.62 34.44
C LEU A 48 -0.32 -26.02 35.76
N VAL A 49 0.06 -26.84 36.66
CA VAL A 49 0.84 -26.43 37.84
C VAL A 49 2.29 -26.83 37.56
N VAL A 50 3.21 -25.86 37.65
CA VAL A 50 4.63 -26.11 37.45
C VAL A 50 5.15 -27.08 38.50
N ARG A 51 5.57 -28.28 38.06
CA ARG A 51 6.16 -29.33 38.86
C ARG A 51 7.04 -30.22 38.00
N GLU A 52 7.93 -30.95 38.64
CA GLU A 52 8.80 -31.91 37.97
C GLU A 52 7.98 -33.01 37.25
N GLY A 53 8.36 -33.31 35.99
CA GLY A 53 7.66 -34.31 35.16
C GLY A 53 6.41 -33.81 34.42
N MET A 54 6.19 -32.49 34.34
CA MET A 54 5.08 -31.91 33.59
C MET A 54 5.37 -31.68 32.10
N GLU A 55 6.61 -31.90 31.68
CA GLU A 55 7.12 -31.52 30.33
C GLU A 55 6.30 -32.18 29.21
N SER A 56 5.99 -33.48 29.35
CA SER A 56 5.20 -34.20 28.33
C SER A 56 3.80 -33.60 28.16
N ARG A 57 3.12 -33.36 29.29
CA ARG A 57 1.77 -32.78 29.28
C ARG A 57 1.78 -31.33 28.75
N LEU A 58 2.81 -30.54 29.06
CA LEU A 58 3.00 -29.21 28.53
C LEU A 58 3.19 -29.26 27.02
N ALA A 59 4.01 -30.19 26.53
CA ALA A 59 4.25 -30.38 25.10
C ALA A 59 2.96 -30.72 24.34
N ASP A 60 2.18 -31.68 24.82
CA ASP A 60 0.91 -32.09 24.23
C ASP A 60 -0.12 -30.94 24.22
N SER A 61 -0.17 -30.14 25.31
CA SER A 61 -1.06 -29.00 25.42
C SER A 61 -0.63 -27.87 24.45
N LEU A 62 0.67 -27.60 24.30
CA LEU A 62 1.20 -26.63 23.35
C LEU A 62 0.98 -27.07 21.91
N GLU A 63 1.18 -28.34 21.57
CA GLU A 63 0.89 -28.86 20.23
C GLU A 63 -0.59 -28.68 19.87
N THR A 64 -1.48 -28.96 20.81
CA THR A 64 -2.93 -28.73 20.63
C THR A 64 -3.25 -27.25 20.45
N ALA A 65 -2.63 -26.38 21.26
CA ALA A 65 -2.81 -24.93 21.16
C ALA A 65 -2.33 -24.37 19.83
N LEU A 66 -1.13 -24.77 19.38
CA LEU A 66 -0.56 -24.37 18.11
C LEU A 66 -1.40 -24.83 16.91
N LYS A 67 -1.92 -26.06 16.97
CA LYS A 67 -2.80 -26.59 15.93
C LYS A 67 -4.12 -25.82 15.84
N LEU A 68 -4.75 -25.51 16.97
CA LEU A 68 -6.00 -24.76 17.01
C LEU A 68 -5.81 -23.27 16.66
N GLY A 69 -4.70 -22.69 17.10
CA GLY A 69 -4.33 -21.28 16.88
C GLY A 69 -3.55 -21.02 15.59
N GLU A 70 -3.59 -21.98 14.62
CA GLU A 70 -2.90 -21.83 13.31
C GLU A 70 -1.42 -21.44 13.45
N GLY A 71 -0.72 -22.11 14.40
CA GLY A 71 0.69 -21.89 14.66
C GLY A 71 0.99 -20.81 15.72
N VAL A 72 -0.01 -20.29 16.43
CA VAL A 72 0.18 -19.32 17.52
C VAL A 72 -0.42 -19.89 18.82
N ALA A 73 0.34 -19.81 19.91
CA ALA A 73 -0.10 -20.19 21.24
C ALA A 73 0.29 -19.15 22.29
N TYR A 74 -0.54 -19.00 23.31
CA TYR A 74 -0.27 -18.11 24.43
C TYR A 74 -0.11 -18.93 25.73
N VAL A 75 0.86 -18.56 26.54
CA VAL A 75 1.06 -19.11 27.89
C VAL A 75 0.91 -17.97 28.89
N GLN A 76 -0.18 -18.02 29.68
CA GLN A 76 -0.42 -17.04 30.74
C GLN A 76 0.14 -17.58 32.08
N ILE A 77 1.11 -16.88 32.62
CA ILE A 77 1.58 -17.11 33.99
C ILE A 77 0.56 -16.50 34.95
N VAL A 78 0.02 -17.30 35.85
CA VAL A 78 -0.99 -16.82 36.85
C VAL A 78 -0.32 -15.77 37.74
N GLY A 79 -0.83 -14.53 37.70
CA GLY A 79 -0.26 -13.40 38.44
C GLY A 79 1.00 -12.81 37.78
N GLY A 80 1.35 -13.23 36.55
CA GLY A 80 2.50 -12.80 35.80
C GLY A 80 2.17 -12.41 34.36
N GLU A 81 3.17 -12.46 33.51
CA GLU A 81 3.11 -12.05 32.10
C GLU A 81 2.38 -13.07 31.20
N LEU A 82 1.91 -12.59 30.06
CA LEU A 82 1.39 -13.40 28.96
C LEU A 82 2.52 -13.59 27.94
N LEU A 83 2.96 -14.84 27.76
CA LEU A 83 3.97 -15.21 26.79
C LEU A 83 3.30 -15.69 25.50
N MET A 84 3.72 -15.15 24.36
CA MET A 84 3.27 -15.59 23.04
C MET A 84 4.35 -16.49 22.41
N PHE A 85 3.93 -17.63 21.89
CA PHE A 85 4.76 -18.54 21.13
C PHE A 85 4.16 -18.74 19.77
N SER A 86 4.99 -18.78 18.72
CA SER A 86 4.54 -19.02 17.36
C SER A 86 5.50 -19.95 16.63
N GLU A 87 4.94 -20.92 15.92
CA GLU A 87 5.70 -21.71 14.93
C GLU A 87 5.97 -20.89 13.67
N ASN A 88 5.17 -19.85 13.43
CA ASN A 88 5.38 -18.86 12.38
C ASN A 88 6.26 -17.74 12.93
N PHE A 89 6.94 -17.00 12.06
CA PHE A 89 7.78 -15.87 12.43
C PHE A 89 6.92 -14.75 13.05
N ALA A 90 6.72 -14.79 14.37
CA ALA A 90 5.97 -13.76 15.10
C ALA A 90 6.94 -12.85 15.87
N CYS A 91 6.67 -11.54 15.81
CA CYS A 91 7.37 -10.58 16.65
C CYS A 91 6.75 -10.58 18.05
N VAL A 92 7.55 -10.85 19.07
CA VAL A 92 7.10 -10.89 20.46
C VAL A 92 6.68 -9.49 20.95
N ASP A 93 7.31 -8.42 20.44
CA ASP A 93 7.08 -7.06 20.90
C ASP A 93 5.83 -6.40 20.30
N CYS A 94 5.55 -6.65 19.01
CA CYS A 94 4.44 -5.97 18.30
C CYS A 94 3.29 -6.92 17.90
N GLY A 95 3.39 -8.22 18.19
CA GLY A 95 2.33 -9.21 17.89
C GLY A 95 2.12 -9.51 16.41
N ILE A 96 2.96 -8.95 15.50
CA ILE A 96 2.89 -9.23 14.08
C ILE A 96 3.37 -10.65 13.84
N SER A 97 2.50 -11.51 13.31
CA SER A 97 2.86 -12.84 12.82
C SER A 97 3.12 -12.75 11.32
N LEU A 98 4.32 -13.15 10.89
CA LEU A 98 4.61 -13.32 9.48
C LEU A 98 4.04 -14.67 9.03
N PRO A 99 3.31 -14.71 7.91
CA PRO A 99 2.90 -15.97 7.30
C PRO A 99 4.14 -16.76 6.85
N GLU A 100 3.94 -18.04 6.50
CA GLU A 100 5.01 -18.86 5.96
C GLU A 100 5.77 -18.14 4.84
N ILE A 101 7.09 -18.05 4.98
CA ILE A 101 7.93 -17.36 3.99
C ILE A 101 7.99 -18.18 2.72
N THR A 102 7.22 -17.76 1.73
CA THR A 102 7.17 -18.38 0.41
C THR A 102 7.67 -17.44 -0.67
N PRO A 103 8.17 -17.92 -1.81
CA PRO A 103 8.60 -17.06 -2.92
C PRO A 103 7.51 -16.08 -3.41
N ARG A 104 6.22 -16.42 -3.23
CA ARG A 104 5.08 -15.57 -3.61
C ARG A 104 5.03 -14.25 -2.83
N MET A 105 5.55 -14.21 -1.61
CA MET A 105 5.63 -12.99 -0.80
C MET A 105 6.56 -11.95 -1.42
N PHE A 106 7.55 -12.36 -2.17
CA PHE A 106 8.54 -11.48 -2.80
C PHE A 106 8.16 -11.06 -4.22
N SER A 107 6.94 -11.38 -4.64
CA SER A 107 6.42 -11.00 -5.96
C SER A 107 5.43 -9.84 -5.84
N PHE A 108 5.75 -8.70 -6.46
CA PHE A 108 4.84 -7.56 -6.54
C PHE A 108 3.67 -7.78 -7.51
N ASN A 109 3.72 -8.82 -8.37
CA ASN A 109 2.62 -9.23 -9.25
C ASN A 109 1.67 -10.25 -8.58
N ASN A 110 1.91 -10.59 -7.31
CA ASN A 110 1.10 -11.54 -6.57
C ASN A 110 0.45 -10.83 -5.37
N PRO A 111 -0.86 -10.96 -5.13
CA PRO A 111 -1.55 -10.34 -4.00
C PRO A 111 -0.95 -10.69 -2.61
N TYR A 112 -0.24 -11.81 -2.50
CA TYR A 112 0.47 -12.19 -1.27
C TYR A 112 1.62 -11.24 -0.93
N GLY A 113 2.37 -10.78 -1.93
CA GLY A 113 3.54 -9.92 -1.75
C GLY A 113 3.29 -8.46 -2.10
N ALA A 114 2.38 -8.18 -3.03
CA ALA A 114 2.10 -6.83 -3.51
C ALA A 114 1.62 -5.89 -2.40
N CYS A 115 2.11 -4.66 -2.40
CA CYS A 115 1.59 -3.61 -1.54
C CYS A 115 0.09 -3.42 -1.80
N PRO A 116 -0.79 -3.52 -0.77
CA PRO A 116 -2.24 -3.46 -0.98
C PRO A 116 -2.74 -2.08 -1.43
N VAL A 117 -1.96 -1.03 -1.20
CA VAL A 117 -2.33 0.35 -1.54
C VAL A 117 -2.09 0.64 -3.03
N CYS A 118 -0.91 0.28 -3.56
CA CYS A 118 -0.57 0.50 -4.97
C CYS A 118 -0.68 -0.77 -5.83
N THR A 119 -1.17 -1.87 -5.28
CA THR A 119 -1.32 -3.18 -5.97
C THR A 119 -0.05 -3.65 -6.68
N GLY A 120 1.13 -3.31 -6.11
CA GLY A 120 2.43 -3.68 -6.67
C GLY A 120 3.00 -2.71 -7.72
N LEU A 121 2.34 -1.60 -8.00
CA LEU A 121 2.83 -0.59 -8.96
C LEU A 121 4.01 0.23 -8.40
N GLY A 122 4.05 0.46 -7.09
CA GLY A 122 5.07 1.26 -6.41
C GLY A 122 4.81 2.76 -6.45
N SER A 123 3.88 3.21 -7.28
CA SER A 123 3.51 4.62 -7.46
C SER A 123 2.01 4.75 -7.68
N HIS A 124 1.53 5.98 -7.55
CA HIS A 124 0.20 6.40 -7.97
C HIS A 124 0.34 7.55 -8.94
N MET A 125 -0.59 7.66 -9.88
CA MET A 125 -0.72 8.84 -10.72
C MET A 125 -1.52 9.88 -9.94
N GLU A 126 -0.93 11.06 -9.70
CA GLU A 126 -1.60 12.20 -9.08
C GLU A 126 -1.49 13.40 -10.02
N PHE A 127 -2.52 14.27 -10.04
CA PHE A 127 -2.44 15.52 -10.81
C PHE A 127 -1.33 16.39 -10.28
N ASP A 128 -0.52 16.93 -11.19
CA ASP A 128 0.62 17.77 -10.88
C ASP A 128 0.22 19.25 -11.05
N GLU A 129 0.47 20.05 -10.01
CA GLU A 129 0.13 21.47 -10.01
C GLU A 129 0.83 22.23 -11.16
N GLU A 130 2.09 21.90 -11.46
CA GLU A 130 2.85 22.54 -12.54
C GLU A 130 2.32 22.17 -13.93
N LEU A 131 1.78 20.95 -14.09
CA LEU A 131 1.15 20.52 -15.34
C LEU A 131 -0.26 21.06 -15.48
N VAL A 132 -0.99 21.23 -14.38
CA VAL A 132 -2.36 21.81 -14.36
C VAL A 132 -2.31 23.32 -14.58
N VAL A 133 -1.28 24.00 -14.06
CA VAL A 133 -1.04 25.44 -14.19
C VAL A 133 0.31 25.69 -14.88
N PRO A 134 0.44 25.40 -16.18
CA PRO A 134 1.73 25.47 -16.87
C PRO A 134 2.23 26.90 -17.12
N ASP A 135 1.33 27.87 -17.15
CA ASP A 135 1.66 29.29 -17.40
C ASP A 135 0.96 30.20 -16.38
N ALA A 136 1.68 30.63 -15.38
CA ALA A 136 1.19 31.50 -14.33
C ALA A 136 0.93 32.96 -14.79
N SER A 137 1.29 33.32 -16.00
CA SER A 137 0.95 34.63 -16.60
C SER A 137 -0.51 34.68 -17.07
N LEU A 138 -1.14 33.52 -17.30
CA LEU A 138 -2.54 33.43 -17.68
C LEU A 138 -3.45 33.66 -16.47
N SER A 139 -4.65 34.19 -16.73
CA SER A 139 -5.71 34.32 -15.75
C SER A 139 -6.64 33.10 -15.74
N VAL A 140 -7.54 33.01 -14.75
CA VAL A 140 -8.57 31.96 -14.73
C VAL A 140 -9.48 32.04 -15.94
N GLY A 141 -9.92 33.24 -16.34
CA GLY A 141 -10.68 33.48 -17.57
C GLY A 141 -9.88 33.23 -18.84
N GLY A 142 -8.56 33.45 -18.80
CA GLY A 142 -7.61 33.17 -19.87
C GLY A 142 -7.25 31.71 -20.04
N GLY A 143 -7.70 30.83 -19.11
CA GLY A 143 -7.49 29.38 -19.18
C GLY A 143 -6.19 28.91 -18.55
N VAL A 144 -5.83 29.45 -17.40
CA VAL A 144 -4.65 29.04 -16.62
C VAL A 144 -4.69 27.55 -16.24
N PHE A 145 -5.85 26.97 -16.04
CA PHE A 145 -6.02 25.54 -15.80
C PHE A 145 -6.10 24.77 -17.11
N ALA A 146 -4.97 24.26 -17.58
CA ALA A 146 -4.84 23.61 -18.89
C ALA A 146 -5.83 22.45 -19.13
N PRO A 147 -6.16 21.57 -18.14
CA PRO A 147 -7.12 20.49 -18.35
C PRO A 147 -8.60 20.92 -18.31
N LEU A 148 -8.89 22.18 -17.98
CA LEU A 148 -10.27 22.67 -17.93
C LEU A 148 -10.69 23.38 -19.23
N SER A 149 -11.95 23.20 -19.58
CA SER A 149 -12.57 23.95 -20.66
C SER A 149 -12.58 25.45 -20.35
N LYS A 150 -12.27 26.27 -21.35
CA LYS A 150 -12.35 27.75 -21.28
C LYS A 150 -13.77 28.29 -21.32
N ASN A 151 -14.79 27.44 -21.16
CA ASN A 151 -16.19 27.88 -21.15
C ASN A 151 -16.49 28.67 -19.85
N LEU A 152 -16.57 29.98 -19.98
CA LEU A 152 -16.86 30.92 -18.89
C LEU A 152 -18.24 30.71 -18.22
N HIS A 153 -19.16 30.02 -18.90
CA HIS A 153 -20.48 29.67 -18.39
C HIS A 153 -20.55 28.29 -17.74
N SER A 154 -19.42 27.57 -17.62
CA SER A 154 -19.41 26.30 -16.90
C SER A 154 -19.61 26.50 -15.39
N TYR A 155 -20.21 25.52 -14.73
CA TYR A 155 -20.43 25.56 -13.27
C TYR A 155 -19.12 25.86 -12.51
N ALA A 156 -18.03 25.16 -12.84
CA ALA A 156 -16.74 25.37 -12.20
C ALA A 156 -16.22 26.81 -12.39
N MET A 157 -16.41 27.39 -13.57
CA MET A 157 -15.98 28.75 -13.85
C MET A 157 -16.82 29.78 -13.09
N CYS A 158 -18.14 29.56 -12.96
CA CYS A 158 -19.01 30.46 -12.19
C CYS A 158 -18.64 30.50 -10.70
N VAL A 159 -18.33 29.36 -10.09
CA VAL A 159 -17.90 29.34 -8.69
C VAL A 159 -16.50 29.94 -8.50
N MET A 160 -15.54 29.65 -9.40
CA MET A 160 -14.22 30.27 -9.37
C MET A 160 -14.29 31.79 -9.50
N LYS A 161 -15.16 32.31 -10.37
CA LYS A 161 -15.44 33.73 -10.50
C LYS A 161 -15.92 34.32 -9.18
N ALA A 162 -16.88 33.69 -8.52
CA ALA A 162 -17.40 34.14 -7.22
C ALA A 162 -16.32 34.16 -6.12
N ILE A 163 -15.41 33.18 -6.11
CA ILE A 163 -14.26 33.15 -5.19
C ILE A 163 -13.33 34.34 -5.44
N LEU A 164 -13.00 34.60 -6.71
CA LEU A 164 -12.11 35.71 -7.06
C LEU A 164 -12.72 37.06 -6.69
N GLU A 165 -13.98 37.30 -7.09
CA GLU A 165 -14.70 38.55 -6.78
C GLU A 165 -14.84 38.80 -5.29
N ASN A 166 -15.15 37.77 -4.50
CA ASN A 166 -15.22 37.87 -3.05
C ASN A 166 -13.90 38.30 -2.41
N ARG A 167 -12.77 37.98 -3.05
CA ARG A 167 -11.41 38.29 -2.60
C ARG A 167 -10.80 39.53 -3.29
N GLY A 168 -11.61 40.26 -4.06
CA GLY A 168 -11.19 41.51 -4.71
C GLY A 168 -10.39 41.31 -6.00
N TYR A 169 -10.45 40.11 -6.59
CA TYR A 169 -9.85 39.79 -7.88
C TYR A 169 -10.91 39.66 -8.98
N SER A 170 -10.48 39.61 -10.22
CA SER A 170 -11.31 39.32 -11.38
C SER A 170 -10.89 38.04 -12.11
N LEU A 171 -11.73 37.53 -13.00
CA LEU A 171 -11.37 36.43 -13.89
C LEU A 171 -10.14 36.72 -14.77
N GLU A 172 -9.85 37.99 -15.02
CA GLU A 172 -8.75 38.44 -15.87
C GLU A 172 -7.45 38.66 -15.06
N THR A 173 -7.49 38.56 -13.74
CA THR A 173 -6.30 38.73 -12.91
C THR A 173 -5.32 37.57 -13.17
N PRO A 174 -4.05 37.83 -13.55
CA PRO A 174 -3.04 36.78 -13.75
C PRO A 174 -2.87 35.90 -12.52
N TRP A 175 -2.68 34.59 -12.74
CA TRP A 175 -2.50 33.64 -11.64
C TRP A 175 -1.38 34.01 -10.70
N GLN A 176 -0.25 34.47 -11.22
CA GLN A 176 0.91 34.89 -10.42
C GLN A 176 0.59 36.02 -9.42
N GLU A 177 -0.39 36.90 -9.72
CA GLU A 177 -0.79 38.05 -8.89
C GLU A 177 -1.78 37.67 -7.78
N LEU A 178 -2.37 36.46 -7.83
CA LEU A 178 -3.26 35.98 -6.79
C LEU A 178 -2.47 35.65 -5.51
N ASP A 179 -3.05 35.95 -4.36
CA ASP A 179 -2.47 35.57 -3.07
C ASP A 179 -2.52 34.04 -2.85
N LYS A 180 -1.68 33.55 -1.94
CA LYS A 180 -1.55 32.13 -1.65
C LYS A 180 -2.86 31.48 -1.19
N LYS A 181 -3.69 32.20 -0.41
CA LYS A 181 -4.97 31.70 0.10
C LYS A 181 -5.99 31.53 -1.02
N THR A 182 -6.00 32.45 -1.98
CA THR A 182 -6.85 32.37 -3.18
C THR A 182 -6.43 31.22 -4.07
N LYS A 183 -5.13 31.07 -4.37
CA LYS A 183 -4.59 29.94 -5.12
C LYS A 183 -4.96 28.60 -4.47
N GLN A 184 -4.77 28.49 -3.18
CA GLN A 184 -5.11 27.28 -2.42
C GLN A 184 -6.60 26.93 -2.52
N ALA A 185 -7.49 27.94 -2.39
CA ALA A 185 -8.93 27.71 -2.51
C ALA A 185 -9.36 27.29 -3.93
N LEU A 186 -8.72 27.83 -4.96
CA LEU A 186 -9.00 27.46 -6.35
C LEU A 186 -8.45 26.07 -6.69
N LEU A 187 -7.26 25.72 -6.22
CA LEU A 187 -6.63 24.41 -6.51
C LEU A 187 -7.22 23.28 -5.66
N TYR A 188 -7.29 23.44 -4.35
CA TYR A 188 -7.56 22.36 -3.41
C TYR A 188 -8.89 22.48 -2.68
N GLY A 189 -9.63 23.57 -2.96
CA GLY A 189 -10.96 23.79 -2.40
C GLY A 189 -11.02 24.84 -1.31
N SER A 190 -12.23 25.35 -1.11
CA SER A 190 -12.52 26.43 -0.16
C SER A 190 -12.81 25.93 1.28
N GLY A 191 -12.75 24.63 1.52
CA GLY A 191 -13.13 24.04 2.79
C GLY A 191 -14.62 24.28 3.09
N GLU A 192 -14.90 24.88 4.23
CA GLU A 192 -16.29 25.24 4.64
C GLU A 192 -16.75 26.60 4.10
N GLU A 193 -15.86 27.39 3.52
CA GLU A 193 -16.18 28.72 2.97
C GLU A 193 -17.07 28.57 1.75
N ARG A 194 -18.26 29.18 1.79
CA ARG A 194 -19.30 29.08 0.76
C ARG A 194 -19.38 30.37 -0.03
N PHE A 195 -19.62 30.23 -1.35
CA PHE A 195 -19.72 31.34 -2.27
C PHE A 195 -21.09 31.35 -2.95
N HIS A 196 -21.63 32.55 -3.09
CA HIS A 196 -22.92 32.78 -3.76
C HIS A 196 -22.65 33.07 -5.24
N PHE A 197 -23.26 32.30 -6.14
CA PHE A 197 -23.18 32.53 -7.57
C PHE A 197 -24.43 32.04 -8.29
N ARG A 198 -24.62 32.55 -9.49
CA ARG A 198 -25.72 32.16 -10.39
C ARG A 198 -25.13 31.32 -11.52
N TYR A 199 -25.80 30.23 -11.83
CA TYR A 199 -25.46 29.32 -12.92
C TYR A 199 -26.70 28.96 -13.73
N THR A 200 -26.60 29.11 -15.07
CA THR A 200 -27.63 28.68 -16.01
C THR A 200 -27.36 27.24 -16.42
N ASN A 201 -28.26 26.32 -16.09
CA ASN A 201 -28.08 24.91 -16.42
C ASN A 201 -28.33 24.63 -17.92
N MET A 202 -28.10 23.38 -18.36
CA MET A 202 -28.30 22.97 -19.76
C MET A 202 -29.72 23.07 -20.26
N PHE A 203 -30.72 23.24 -19.36
CA PHE A 203 -32.14 23.45 -19.69
C PHE A 203 -32.52 24.93 -19.77
N GLY A 204 -31.56 25.86 -19.62
CA GLY A 204 -31.78 27.30 -19.64
C GLY A 204 -32.36 27.88 -18.35
N GLU A 205 -32.34 27.11 -17.26
CA GLU A 205 -32.84 27.57 -15.96
C GLU A 205 -31.73 28.24 -15.17
N ASP A 206 -31.93 29.46 -14.71
CA ASP A 206 -31.06 30.18 -13.82
C ASP A 206 -31.28 29.71 -12.38
N LYS A 207 -30.25 29.22 -11.74
CA LYS A 207 -30.29 28.80 -10.32
C LYS A 207 -29.19 29.51 -9.52
N GLU A 208 -29.57 29.88 -8.32
CA GLU A 208 -28.65 30.46 -7.35
C GLU A 208 -28.09 29.35 -6.46
N TYR A 209 -26.75 29.40 -6.23
CA TYR A 209 -26.04 28.43 -5.42
C TYR A 209 -25.32 29.14 -4.29
N PHE A 210 -25.28 28.51 -3.13
CA PHE A 210 -24.47 28.93 -1.98
C PHE A 210 -23.73 27.70 -1.42
N VAL A 211 -22.61 27.38 -2.05
CA VAL A 211 -21.87 26.13 -1.81
C VAL A 211 -20.38 26.37 -1.70
N PRO A 212 -19.64 25.48 -1.02
CA PRO A 212 -18.18 25.49 -1.08
C PRO A 212 -17.70 25.01 -2.45
N PHE A 213 -16.47 25.30 -2.79
CA PHE A 213 -15.81 24.78 -3.97
C PHE A 213 -14.88 23.62 -3.62
N GLU A 214 -15.00 22.53 -4.34
CA GLU A 214 -14.15 21.34 -4.11
C GLU A 214 -12.69 21.57 -4.50
N GLY A 215 -12.40 22.53 -5.39
CA GLY A 215 -11.08 22.78 -5.95
C GLY A 215 -10.85 22.08 -7.29
N VAL A 216 -9.94 22.64 -8.08
CA VAL A 216 -9.62 22.12 -9.42
C VAL A 216 -8.98 20.73 -9.34
N MET A 217 -8.04 20.50 -8.43
CA MET A 217 -7.35 19.22 -8.28
C MET A 217 -8.30 18.08 -7.89
N PRO A 218 -9.16 18.20 -6.85
CA PRO A 218 -10.19 17.20 -6.54
C PRO A 218 -11.21 17.03 -7.66
N LEU A 219 -11.62 18.13 -8.34
CA LEU A 219 -12.53 18.07 -9.48
C LEU A 219 -11.96 17.21 -10.61
N LEU A 220 -10.69 17.39 -10.96
CA LEU A 220 -10.00 16.60 -11.98
C LEU A 220 -9.87 15.15 -11.56
N ALA A 221 -9.47 14.88 -10.32
CA ALA A 221 -9.36 13.53 -9.77
C ALA A 221 -10.72 12.80 -9.84
N ARG A 222 -11.80 13.44 -9.43
CA ARG A 222 -13.16 12.88 -9.53
C ARG A 222 -13.53 12.57 -10.98
N ARG A 223 -13.33 13.52 -11.92
CA ARG A 223 -13.62 13.31 -13.35
C ARG A 223 -12.81 12.18 -13.96
N TYR A 224 -11.54 12.04 -13.58
CA TYR A 224 -10.66 10.94 -14.03
C TYR A 224 -11.20 9.57 -13.59
N HIS A 225 -11.73 9.47 -12.37
CA HIS A 225 -12.32 8.23 -11.85
C HIS A 225 -13.72 7.94 -12.40
N GLU A 226 -14.52 8.98 -12.69
CA GLU A 226 -15.90 8.84 -13.14
C GLU A 226 -16.02 8.66 -14.67
N THR A 227 -14.96 8.96 -15.45
CA THR A 227 -15.06 8.86 -16.92
C THR A 227 -15.00 7.42 -17.39
N ASP A 228 -15.93 7.06 -18.28
CA ASP A 228 -15.93 5.76 -18.99
C ASP A 228 -15.16 5.84 -20.33
N SER A 229 -14.72 7.03 -20.76
CA SER A 229 -13.97 7.22 -21.99
C SER A 229 -12.48 7.07 -21.77
N ASP A 230 -11.87 6.11 -22.44
CA ASP A 230 -10.41 5.89 -22.41
C ASP A 230 -9.64 7.09 -22.99
N GLU A 231 -10.16 7.73 -24.04
CA GLU A 231 -9.59 8.94 -24.63
C GLU A 231 -9.55 10.12 -23.62
N MET A 232 -10.64 10.31 -22.88
CA MET A 232 -10.69 11.33 -21.83
C MET A 232 -9.72 11.01 -20.69
N ARG A 233 -9.62 9.72 -20.32
CA ARG A 233 -8.68 9.27 -19.26
C ARG A 233 -7.24 9.53 -19.68
N GLU A 234 -6.85 9.15 -20.91
CA GLU A 234 -5.53 9.42 -21.47
C GLU A 234 -5.24 10.92 -21.54
N SER A 235 -6.23 11.75 -21.89
CA SER A 235 -6.10 13.21 -21.87
C SER A 235 -5.79 13.75 -20.48
N TYR A 236 -6.41 13.22 -19.40
CA TYR A 236 -6.12 13.63 -18.03
C TYR A 236 -4.73 13.16 -17.57
N GLU A 237 -4.27 12.00 -18.00
CA GLU A 237 -2.95 11.45 -17.64
C GLU A 237 -1.78 12.36 -18.09
N ASN A 238 -1.98 13.18 -19.12
CA ASN A 238 -0.99 14.20 -19.54
C ASN A 238 -0.73 15.27 -18.45
N TYR A 239 -1.64 15.41 -17.48
CA TYR A 239 -1.52 16.37 -16.38
C TYR A 239 -1.22 15.70 -15.05
N MET A 240 -0.78 14.44 -15.09
CA MET A 240 -0.47 13.64 -13.91
C MET A 240 1.00 13.25 -13.87
N THR A 241 1.51 13.12 -12.66
CA THR A 241 2.88 12.64 -12.38
C THR A 241 2.83 11.41 -11.50
N ALA A 242 3.73 10.46 -11.74
CA ALA A 242 3.86 9.26 -10.94
C ALA A 242 4.55 9.58 -9.60
N ILE A 243 3.80 9.55 -8.51
CA ILE A 243 4.31 9.78 -7.16
C ILE A 243 4.54 8.44 -6.46
N PRO A 244 5.68 8.24 -5.77
CA PRO A 244 5.94 7.03 -5.01
C PRO A 244 4.81 6.73 -4.00
N CYS A 245 4.37 5.50 -3.96
CA CYS A 245 3.32 5.06 -3.04
C CYS A 245 3.71 5.34 -1.58
N LYS A 246 2.88 6.07 -0.84
CA LYS A 246 3.14 6.46 0.55
C LYS A 246 3.23 5.27 1.52
N ALA A 247 2.62 4.13 1.19
CA ALA A 247 2.63 2.95 2.03
C ALA A 247 3.89 2.09 1.85
N CYS A 248 4.38 1.92 0.62
CA CYS A 248 5.55 1.10 0.35
C CYS A 248 6.78 1.91 -0.09
N HIS A 249 6.68 3.23 -0.19
CA HIS A 249 7.76 4.13 -0.61
C HIS A 249 8.47 3.70 -1.91
N GLY A 250 7.69 3.16 -2.84
CA GLY A 250 8.19 2.65 -4.12
C GLY A 250 8.64 1.20 -4.12
N ALA A 251 8.71 0.52 -2.96
CA ALA A 251 9.17 -0.87 -2.85
C ALA A 251 8.23 -1.90 -3.46
N ARG A 252 6.98 -1.54 -3.80
CA ARG A 252 5.95 -2.38 -4.44
C ARG A 252 5.42 -3.54 -3.59
N LEU A 253 6.09 -3.87 -2.50
CA LEU A 253 5.83 -5.02 -1.64
C LEU A 253 5.21 -4.60 -0.30
N LYS A 254 4.61 -5.55 0.38
CA LYS A 254 4.10 -5.38 1.75
C LYS A 254 5.25 -5.11 2.72
N PRO A 255 5.04 -4.32 3.79
CA PRO A 255 6.05 -4.08 4.81
C PRO A 255 6.61 -5.36 5.45
N GLU A 256 5.75 -6.37 5.66
CA GLU A 256 6.14 -7.66 6.25
C GLU A 256 7.15 -8.40 5.36
N THR A 257 7.00 -8.32 4.05
CA THR A 257 7.94 -8.90 3.09
C THR A 257 9.31 -8.22 3.13
N LEU A 258 9.33 -6.91 3.39
CA LEU A 258 10.56 -6.12 3.49
C LEU A 258 11.29 -6.32 4.83
N ALA A 259 10.64 -6.92 5.83
CA ALA A 259 11.23 -7.17 7.15
C ALA A 259 12.11 -8.44 7.20
N VAL A 260 12.24 -9.19 6.11
CA VAL A 260 12.97 -10.47 6.07
C VAL A 260 14.41 -10.26 5.63
N GLY A 261 15.37 -10.69 6.47
CA GLY A 261 16.80 -10.70 6.17
C GLY A 261 17.58 -9.46 6.59
N GLY A 262 18.91 -9.51 6.51
CA GLY A 262 19.81 -8.39 6.83
C GLY A 262 19.79 -7.27 5.79
N LYS A 263 19.52 -7.60 4.51
CA LYS A 263 19.09 -6.69 3.44
C LYS A 263 17.80 -7.22 2.87
N ASN A 264 16.80 -6.33 2.75
CA ASN A 264 15.54 -6.73 2.15
C ASN A 264 15.63 -6.76 0.61
N ILE A 265 14.62 -7.38 -0.03
CA ILE A 265 14.60 -7.56 -1.49
C ILE A 265 14.57 -6.21 -2.24
N ASP A 266 13.92 -5.17 -1.71
CA ASP A 266 13.89 -3.84 -2.32
C ASP A 266 15.27 -3.19 -2.31
N GLU A 267 16.00 -3.28 -1.19
CA GLU A 267 17.38 -2.78 -1.10
C GLU A 267 18.31 -3.47 -2.10
N VAL A 268 18.18 -4.78 -2.26
CA VAL A 268 18.99 -5.54 -3.23
C VAL A 268 18.63 -5.20 -4.66
N THR A 269 17.35 -5.04 -4.97
CA THR A 269 16.90 -4.70 -6.34
C THR A 269 17.20 -3.26 -6.73
N ARG A 270 17.42 -2.35 -5.76
CA ARG A 270 17.88 -0.97 -6.01
C ARG A 270 19.38 -0.86 -6.25
N MET A 271 20.15 -1.88 -5.95
CA MET A 271 21.57 -1.93 -6.32
C MET A 271 21.71 -1.93 -7.85
N THR A 272 22.79 -1.35 -8.34
CA THR A 272 23.20 -1.56 -9.72
C THR A 272 23.52 -3.03 -9.93
N ILE A 273 23.48 -3.50 -11.17
CA ILE A 273 23.81 -4.91 -11.51
C ILE A 273 25.21 -5.25 -10.99
N ARG A 274 26.17 -4.33 -11.10
CA ARG A 274 27.53 -4.49 -10.58
C ARG A 274 27.57 -4.62 -9.06
N GLU A 275 26.83 -3.77 -8.33
CA GLU A 275 26.76 -3.83 -6.87
C GLU A 275 26.04 -5.09 -6.39
N ALA A 276 24.98 -5.51 -7.07
CA ALA A 276 24.25 -6.73 -6.76
C ALA A 276 25.15 -7.99 -6.93
N ASP A 277 25.93 -8.08 -8.02
CA ASP A 277 26.87 -9.18 -8.23
C ASP A 277 27.95 -9.21 -7.15
N ALA A 278 28.53 -8.06 -6.81
CA ALA A 278 29.49 -7.94 -5.72
C ALA A 278 28.88 -8.34 -4.36
N PHE A 279 27.63 -7.93 -4.08
CA PHE A 279 26.91 -8.31 -2.86
C PHE A 279 26.75 -9.83 -2.74
N PHE A 280 26.27 -10.52 -3.79
CA PHE A 280 26.09 -11.96 -3.77
C PHE A 280 27.43 -12.72 -3.70
N THR A 281 28.50 -12.17 -4.28
CA THR A 281 29.84 -12.75 -4.21
C THR A 281 30.43 -12.69 -2.79
N GLN A 282 30.13 -11.62 -2.04
CA GLN A 282 30.66 -11.36 -0.70
C GLN A 282 29.80 -11.96 0.42
N LEU A 283 28.72 -12.68 0.10
CA LEU A 283 27.87 -13.31 1.12
C LEU A 283 28.66 -14.32 1.96
N THR A 284 28.65 -14.07 3.26
CA THR A 284 29.25 -15.02 4.24
C THR A 284 28.15 -15.99 4.69
N LEU A 285 28.24 -17.23 4.24
CA LEU A 285 27.28 -18.29 4.52
C LEU A 285 27.88 -19.37 5.39
N THR A 286 27.12 -19.95 6.30
CA THR A 286 27.47 -21.17 7.00
C THR A 286 27.55 -22.35 6.02
N PRO A 287 28.24 -23.47 6.36
CA PRO A 287 28.31 -24.64 5.48
C PRO A 287 26.96 -25.21 5.06
N ARG A 288 25.96 -25.14 5.93
CA ARG A 288 24.59 -25.57 5.66
C ARG A 288 23.90 -24.62 4.66
N GLU A 289 23.98 -23.32 4.87
CA GLU A 289 23.43 -22.32 3.99
C GLU A 289 24.09 -22.34 2.61
N ALA A 290 25.40 -22.45 2.55
CA ALA A 290 26.16 -22.57 1.30
C ALA A 290 25.71 -23.77 0.46
N LYS A 291 25.38 -24.90 1.10
CA LYS A 291 24.87 -26.10 0.41
C LYS A 291 23.45 -25.81 -0.18
N ILE A 292 22.60 -25.14 0.55
CA ILE A 292 21.23 -24.78 0.11
C ILE A 292 21.29 -23.73 -1.01
N ALA A 293 22.08 -22.66 -0.82
CA ALA A 293 22.16 -21.51 -1.71
C ALA A 293 22.94 -21.78 -3.01
N ARG A 294 23.76 -22.83 -3.05
CA ARG A 294 24.72 -23.10 -4.15
C ARG A 294 24.10 -22.97 -5.53
N GLN A 295 22.98 -23.64 -5.78
CA GLN A 295 22.34 -23.63 -7.09
C GLN A 295 21.69 -22.27 -7.38
N ILE A 296 21.06 -21.67 -6.37
CA ILE A 296 20.41 -20.36 -6.47
C ILE A 296 21.44 -19.28 -6.81
N LEU A 297 22.55 -19.23 -6.08
CA LEU A 297 23.64 -18.26 -6.32
C LEU A 297 24.28 -18.46 -7.70
N LYS A 298 24.46 -19.70 -8.14
CA LYS A 298 24.95 -19.99 -9.50
C LYS A 298 24.06 -19.35 -10.57
N GLU A 299 22.73 -19.49 -10.45
CA GLU A 299 21.77 -18.91 -11.38
C GLU A 299 21.74 -17.38 -11.31
N ILE A 300 21.80 -16.81 -10.10
CA ILE A 300 21.85 -15.37 -9.90
C ILE A 300 23.09 -14.79 -10.57
N HIS A 301 24.28 -15.32 -10.29
CA HIS A 301 25.53 -14.88 -10.90
C HIS A 301 25.51 -15.02 -12.42
N ALA A 302 25.02 -16.13 -12.96
CA ALA A 302 24.93 -16.32 -14.39
C ALA A 302 24.11 -15.22 -15.07
N ARG A 303 22.98 -14.82 -14.47
CA ARG A 303 22.09 -13.77 -15.00
C ARG A 303 22.67 -12.37 -14.80
N LEU A 304 23.30 -12.09 -13.66
CA LEU A 304 23.94 -10.79 -13.40
C LEU A 304 25.16 -10.60 -14.33
N ASN A 305 26.02 -11.60 -14.45
CA ASN A 305 27.19 -11.56 -15.34
C ASN A 305 26.77 -11.34 -16.78
N PHE A 306 25.68 -11.97 -17.22
CA PHE A 306 25.17 -11.73 -18.55
C PHE A 306 24.76 -10.25 -18.78
N LEU A 307 24.11 -9.63 -17.80
CA LEU A 307 23.77 -8.19 -17.87
C LEU A 307 25.03 -7.31 -17.84
N LEU A 308 26.06 -7.70 -17.10
CA LEU A 308 27.38 -7.05 -17.11
C LEU A 308 28.05 -7.14 -18.49
N ASP A 309 28.04 -8.33 -19.10
CA ASP A 309 28.66 -8.57 -20.42
C ASP A 309 28.02 -7.75 -21.55
N VAL A 310 26.71 -7.51 -21.47
CA VAL A 310 26.03 -6.64 -22.47
C VAL A 310 26.12 -5.14 -22.11
N GLY A 311 26.92 -4.77 -21.11
CA GLY A 311 27.19 -3.39 -20.70
C GLY A 311 26.01 -2.68 -20.05
N LEU A 312 25.20 -3.40 -19.26
CA LEU A 312 24.07 -2.86 -18.48
C LEU A 312 24.38 -2.83 -16.97
N ASP A 313 25.64 -2.75 -16.60
CA ASP A 313 26.15 -2.76 -15.24
C ASP A 313 25.61 -1.64 -14.33
N TYR A 314 25.25 -0.50 -14.92
CA TYR A 314 24.70 0.69 -14.24
C TYR A 314 23.20 0.62 -13.98
N LEU A 315 22.45 -0.30 -14.59
CA LEU A 315 21.03 -0.47 -14.37
C LEU A 315 20.74 -1.11 -13.00
N THR A 316 19.54 -0.83 -12.49
CA THR A 316 19.01 -1.48 -11.29
C THR A 316 17.87 -2.43 -11.66
N LEU A 317 17.69 -3.52 -10.90
CA LEU A 317 16.57 -4.46 -11.11
C LEU A 317 15.21 -3.82 -10.77
N SER A 318 15.19 -2.78 -9.93
CA SER A 318 13.98 -2.03 -9.56
C SER A 318 13.50 -1.07 -10.65
N ARG A 319 14.32 -0.80 -11.68
CA ARG A 319 13.99 0.16 -12.73
C ARG A 319 12.78 -0.30 -13.55
N SER A 320 11.83 0.59 -13.75
CA SER A 320 10.63 0.29 -14.55
C SER A 320 11.00 0.07 -16.02
N ALA A 321 10.42 -0.97 -16.64
CA ALA A 321 10.65 -1.30 -18.04
C ALA A 321 10.28 -0.15 -18.99
N GLY A 322 9.25 0.64 -18.65
CA GLY A 322 8.82 1.81 -19.44
C GLY A 322 9.83 2.97 -19.47
N THR A 323 10.82 2.98 -18.57
CA THR A 323 11.88 4.00 -18.53
C THR A 323 13.17 3.59 -19.26
N LEU A 324 13.20 2.38 -19.81
CA LEU A 324 14.35 1.88 -20.56
C LEU A 324 14.43 2.55 -21.95
N SER A 325 15.61 2.92 -22.35
CA SER A 325 15.86 3.33 -23.73
C SER A 325 15.73 2.13 -24.69
N GLY A 326 15.46 2.37 -25.96
CA GLY A 326 15.35 1.32 -26.97
C GLY A 326 16.60 0.41 -27.03
N GLY A 327 17.80 0.97 -26.88
CA GLY A 327 19.06 0.21 -26.84
C GLY A 327 19.21 -0.65 -25.58
N GLU A 328 18.76 -0.18 -24.41
CA GLU A 328 18.73 -0.95 -23.17
C GLU A 328 17.76 -2.13 -23.26
N ALA A 329 16.54 -1.87 -23.74
CA ALA A 329 15.52 -2.89 -23.94
C ALA A 329 15.98 -3.97 -24.95
N GLN A 330 16.66 -3.58 -26.03
CA GLN A 330 17.20 -4.52 -27.00
C GLN A 330 18.30 -5.41 -26.40
N ARG A 331 19.22 -4.83 -25.62
CA ARG A 331 20.28 -5.57 -24.94
C ARG A 331 19.72 -6.55 -23.91
N ILE A 332 18.67 -6.17 -23.14
CA ILE A 332 17.96 -7.07 -22.22
C ILE A 332 17.30 -8.23 -22.98
N ARG A 333 16.68 -7.97 -24.15
CA ARG A 333 16.10 -9.05 -24.99
C ARG A 333 17.17 -10.02 -25.51
N LEU A 334 18.29 -9.53 -25.97
CA LEU A 334 19.42 -10.36 -26.35
C LEU A 334 19.90 -11.21 -25.16
N ALA A 335 19.94 -10.60 -23.96
CA ALA A 335 20.22 -11.26 -22.71
C ALA A 335 19.32 -12.46 -22.44
N THR A 336 18.03 -12.30 -22.60
CA THR A 336 17.06 -13.37 -22.35
C THR A 336 17.11 -14.47 -23.41
N GLN A 337 17.39 -14.13 -24.67
CA GLN A 337 17.49 -15.12 -25.78
C GLN A 337 18.73 -16.01 -25.65
N ILE A 338 19.86 -15.47 -25.26
CA ILE A 338 21.11 -16.23 -25.09
C ILE A 338 21.11 -16.99 -23.77
N GLY A 339 20.56 -16.38 -22.68
CA GLY A 339 20.47 -17.02 -21.37
C GLY A 339 19.40 -18.10 -21.24
N SER A 340 18.41 -18.16 -22.14
CA SER A 340 17.39 -19.22 -22.19
C SER A 340 17.84 -20.46 -22.96
N GLY A 341 19.03 -20.43 -23.54
CA GLY A 341 19.67 -21.57 -24.22
C GLY A 341 20.48 -22.45 -23.28
N LEU A 342 20.28 -22.33 -21.96
CA LEU A 342 20.87 -23.20 -20.93
C LEU A 342 19.85 -24.16 -20.38
#